data_c075af7d631722bd41af5e89b5f59a71
#
_entry.id   c075af7d631722bd41af5e89b5f59a71
#
_cell.length_a   1.000
_cell.length_b   1.000
_cell.length_c   1.000
_cell.angle_alpha   90.00
_cell.angle_beta   90.00
_cell.angle_gamma   90.00
#
_symmetry.space_group_name_H-M   'P 1'
#
loop_
_entity.id
_entity.type
_entity.pdbx_description
1 polymer ?
#
loop_
_entity_poly.entity_id
_entity_poly.type
_entity_poly.pdbx_seq_one_letter_code
_entity_poly.pdbx_strand_id
1 'polypeptide(L)'
;MSTDLIPSEDRALQPITDTNNISALLDAALPPMTSTEIMTDMIPLWDNTPFVILIQAQSPYTMPPHRIQAGNFILRKSKTEFVDLGESLDILVIDWRPKAMHIDKATNRIQTEFDRESEAFKEIQEAAKAHAQGNFWGFEFLIYLGDYGEFANLYCNNPTLQNVARSELIHYMRKTATLKSLLIKKESTNFQWFSFNVSQCSAPFQIPLDLEALKTKHQKFQNPAPFVAEVLTEPAASADIRER
;
A
#
# COMPACT_ATOMS: atom_id res chain seq x y z
N MET A 1 41.52 29.39 24.07
CA MET A 1 40.87 28.06 24.02
C MET A 1 39.97 28.10 22.83
N SER A 2 40.43 27.61 21.68
CA SER A 2 39.67 27.54 20.44
C SER A 2 38.92 26.23 20.45
N THR A 3 37.60 26.30 20.37
CA THR A 3 36.73 25.16 20.12
C THR A 3 36.56 25.00 18.63
N ASP A 4 37.30 24.04 18.05
CA ASP A 4 37.12 23.61 16.69
C ASP A 4 35.75 22.93 16.55
N LEU A 5 34.83 23.61 15.84
CA LEU A 5 33.59 23.04 15.37
C LEU A 5 33.93 22.12 14.19
N ILE A 6 33.76 20.82 14.40
CA ILE A 6 33.81 19.81 13.37
C ILE A 6 32.65 20.05 12.42
N PRO A 7 32.87 20.26 11.11
CA PRO A 7 31.79 20.35 10.15
C PRO A 7 31.07 18.99 10.08
N SER A 8 29.76 18.98 10.25
CA SER A 8 28.93 17.83 9.91
C SER A 8 29.09 17.59 8.40
N GLU A 9 29.79 16.53 8.04
CA GLU A 9 29.82 16.05 6.66
C GLU A 9 28.37 15.75 6.23
N ASP A 10 27.83 16.60 5.36
CA ASP A 10 26.68 16.29 4.53
C ASP A 10 27.03 15.05 3.71
N ARG A 11 26.66 13.87 4.22
CA ARG A 11 26.65 12.65 3.43
C ARG A 11 25.60 12.85 2.33
N ALA A 12 26.03 13.41 1.22
CA ALA A 12 25.27 13.42 0.00
C ALA A 12 24.90 11.96 -0.34
N LEU A 13 23.62 11.64 -0.20
CA LEU A 13 23.08 10.33 -0.57
C LEU A 13 23.38 10.11 -2.06
N GLN A 14 24.26 9.16 -2.35
CA GLN A 14 24.56 8.83 -3.74
C GLN A 14 23.39 8.06 -4.34
N PRO A 15 22.85 8.49 -5.48
CA PRO A 15 21.78 7.76 -6.15
C PRO A 15 22.29 6.37 -6.59
N ILE A 16 21.53 5.34 -6.24
CA ILE A 16 21.81 3.97 -6.69
C ILE A 16 21.25 3.85 -8.10
N THR A 17 22.13 3.78 -9.08
CA THR A 17 21.78 3.72 -10.51
C THR A 17 21.68 2.30 -11.07
N ASP A 18 22.12 1.28 -10.31
CA ASP A 18 22.13 -0.11 -10.75
C ASP A 18 21.06 -0.93 -10.00
N THR A 19 20.06 -1.39 -10.74
CA THR A 19 18.95 -2.20 -10.20
C THR A 19 19.42 -3.53 -9.58
N ASN A 20 20.53 -4.09 -10.04
CA ASN A 20 21.12 -5.31 -9.45
C ASN A 20 21.72 -5.03 -8.07
N ASN A 21 22.22 -3.82 -7.86
CA ASN A 21 22.80 -3.40 -6.60
C ASN A 21 21.74 -3.15 -5.52
N ILE A 22 20.54 -2.69 -5.92
CA ILE A 22 19.40 -2.48 -5.00
C ILE A 22 18.96 -3.79 -4.35
N SER A 23 18.80 -4.86 -5.15
CA SER A 23 18.40 -6.16 -4.60
C SER A 23 19.40 -6.68 -3.57
N ALA A 24 20.69 -6.62 -3.89
CA ALA A 24 21.76 -7.07 -2.99
C ALA A 24 21.81 -6.23 -1.69
N LEU A 25 21.58 -4.92 -1.79
CA LEU A 25 21.52 -4.04 -0.61
C LEU A 25 20.31 -4.35 0.28
N LEU A 26 19.15 -4.60 -0.32
CA LEU A 26 17.95 -4.99 0.43
C LEU A 26 18.12 -6.36 1.07
N ASP A 27 18.73 -7.32 0.36
CA ASP A 27 19.01 -8.65 0.89
C ASP A 27 20.01 -8.61 2.06
N ALA A 28 20.94 -7.68 2.04
CA ALA A 28 21.88 -7.47 3.13
C ALA A 28 21.28 -6.68 4.32
N ALA A 29 20.33 -5.77 4.04
CA ALA A 29 19.76 -4.89 5.05
C ALA A 29 18.54 -5.47 5.76
N LEU A 30 17.78 -6.32 5.07
CA LEU A 30 16.54 -6.89 5.56
C LEU A 30 16.73 -8.38 5.89
N PRO A 31 16.01 -8.91 6.90
CA PRO A 31 16.05 -10.33 7.21
C PRO A 31 15.60 -11.17 6.02
N PRO A 32 16.02 -12.45 5.91
CA PRO A 32 15.51 -13.36 4.91
C PRO A 32 13.98 -13.45 5.02
N MET A 33 13.28 -13.62 3.89
CA MET A 33 11.83 -13.80 3.86
C MET A 33 11.49 -15.14 4.50
N THR A 34 11.23 -15.14 5.79
CA THR A 34 10.71 -16.29 6.54
C THR A 34 9.23 -16.08 6.81
N SER A 35 8.47 -17.18 6.84
CA SER A 35 7.09 -17.15 7.31
C SER A 35 7.07 -16.59 8.73
N THR A 36 6.38 -15.49 8.92
CA THR A 36 6.45 -14.65 10.10
C THR A 36 5.90 -15.36 11.32
N GLU A 37 6.74 -15.63 12.31
CA GLU A 37 6.28 -15.80 13.69
C GLU A 37 5.88 -14.42 14.20
N ILE A 38 4.60 -14.21 14.39
CA ILE A 38 4.04 -12.95 14.90
C ILE A 38 4.33 -12.89 16.41
N MET A 39 5.30 -12.08 16.80
CA MET A 39 5.43 -11.72 18.20
C MET A 39 4.38 -10.66 18.56
N THR A 40 3.45 -11.09 19.39
CA THR A 40 2.37 -10.27 19.97
C THR A 40 2.94 -9.40 21.10
N ASP A 41 3.53 -8.27 20.80
CA ASP A 41 3.75 -7.24 21.80
C ASP A 41 3.18 -5.91 21.36
N MET A 42 2.30 -5.44 22.24
CA MET A 42 1.42 -4.28 22.13
C MET A 42 2.14 -2.99 21.73
N ILE A 43 1.63 -2.31 20.68
CA ILE A 43 1.34 -0.86 20.70
C ILE A 43 0.54 -0.52 19.43
N PRO A 44 -0.70 0.01 19.54
CA PRO A 44 -1.47 0.49 18.41
C PRO A 44 -1.09 1.93 18.12
N LEU A 45 -0.04 2.13 17.37
CA LEU A 45 0.15 3.41 16.69
C LEU A 45 -0.28 3.16 15.25
N TRP A 46 -1.23 3.99 14.77
CA TRP A 46 -1.53 4.09 13.36
C TRP A 46 -0.21 4.12 12.60
N ASP A 47 0.04 3.09 11.83
CA ASP A 47 1.12 3.19 10.87
C ASP A 47 0.65 4.20 9.84
N ASN A 48 1.15 5.43 9.95
CA ASN A 48 0.86 6.52 9.02
C ASN A 48 1.50 6.26 7.64
N THR A 49 1.76 4.99 7.30
CA THR A 49 2.26 4.64 5.99
C THR A 49 1.17 4.95 4.96
N PRO A 50 1.45 5.81 3.99
CA PRO A 50 0.51 6.13 2.93
C PRO A 50 0.06 4.91 2.15
N PHE A 51 -1.07 5.01 1.46
CA PHE A 51 -1.60 3.94 0.61
C PHE A 51 -1.59 4.35 -0.85
N VAL A 52 -1.14 3.46 -1.72
CA VAL A 52 -1.36 3.58 -3.16
C VAL A 52 -2.68 2.90 -3.52
N ILE A 53 -3.54 3.64 -4.20
CA ILE A 53 -4.88 3.19 -4.62
C ILE A 53 -5.01 3.39 -6.12
N LEU A 54 -5.45 2.35 -6.84
CA LEU A 54 -5.84 2.45 -8.25
C LEU A 54 -7.31 2.87 -8.33
N ILE A 55 -7.56 4.02 -8.94
CA ILE A 55 -8.89 4.65 -8.99
C ILE A 55 -9.79 3.93 -9.98
N GLN A 56 -10.93 3.46 -9.50
CA GLN A 56 -11.99 2.87 -10.30
C GLN A 56 -12.97 3.94 -10.79
N ALA A 57 -13.71 3.67 -11.87
CA ALA A 57 -14.65 4.62 -12.46
C ALA A 57 -15.74 5.12 -11.48
N GLN A 58 -16.11 4.30 -10.49
CA GLN A 58 -17.12 4.65 -9.46
C GLN A 58 -16.49 5.16 -8.16
N SER A 59 -15.20 5.45 -8.16
CA SER A 59 -14.53 5.96 -6.96
C SER A 59 -15.02 7.38 -6.63
N PRO A 60 -15.21 7.73 -5.35
CA PRO A 60 -15.49 9.11 -4.93
C PRO A 60 -14.44 10.12 -5.43
N TYR A 61 -13.22 9.68 -5.65
CA TYR A 61 -12.13 10.52 -6.16
C TYR A 61 -12.34 10.99 -7.61
N THR A 62 -13.19 10.32 -8.40
CA THR A 62 -13.53 10.74 -9.78
C THR A 62 -14.54 11.88 -9.80
N MET A 63 -15.23 12.13 -8.69
CA MET A 63 -16.27 13.15 -8.56
C MET A 63 -15.72 14.46 -7.98
N PRO A 64 -16.43 15.59 -8.12
CA PRO A 64 -16.07 16.83 -7.44
C PRO A 64 -15.99 16.61 -5.91
N PRO A 65 -15.05 17.28 -5.23
CA PRO A 65 -14.12 18.29 -5.75
C PRO A 65 -12.86 17.71 -6.43
N HIS A 66 -12.58 16.42 -6.32
CA HIS A 66 -11.28 15.84 -6.66
C HIS A 66 -11.03 15.69 -8.16
N ARG A 67 -12.01 15.12 -8.89
CA ARG A 67 -11.99 14.93 -10.36
C ARG A 67 -10.76 14.19 -10.90
N ILE A 68 -10.25 13.20 -10.14
CA ILE A 68 -9.16 12.37 -10.59
C ILE A 68 -9.64 11.42 -11.69
N GLN A 69 -8.82 11.22 -12.70
CA GLN A 69 -9.15 10.30 -13.79
C GLN A 69 -9.21 8.85 -13.28
N ALA A 70 -10.24 8.11 -13.67
CA ALA A 70 -10.29 6.67 -13.43
C ALA A 70 -9.15 5.97 -14.17
N GLY A 71 -8.47 5.04 -13.51
CA GLY A 71 -7.26 4.41 -13.99
C GLY A 71 -5.97 5.04 -13.45
N ASN A 72 -6.03 6.25 -12.89
CA ASN A 72 -4.86 6.80 -12.21
C ASN A 72 -4.60 6.10 -10.89
N PHE A 73 -3.34 6.02 -10.50
CA PHE A 73 -2.92 5.74 -9.14
C PHE A 73 -2.95 7.02 -8.32
N ILE A 74 -3.32 6.92 -7.06
CA ILE A 74 -3.15 8.00 -6.09
C ILE A 74 -2.34 7.52 -4.89
N LEU A 75 -1.54 8.41 -4.33
CA LEU A 75 -0.92 8.23 -3.02
C LEU A 75 -1.79 8.94 -1.99
N ARG A 76 -2.48 8.17 -1.15
CA ARG A 76 -3.30 8.70 -0.08
C ARG A 76 -2.48 8.75 1.21
N LYS A 77 -2.21 9.95 1.70
CA LYS A 77 -1.45 10.21 2.93
C LYS A 77 -2.35 10.32 4.17
N SER A 78 -3.57 10.84 3.97
CA SER A 78 -4.56 11.00 5.04
C SER A 78 -5.99 10.90 4.47
N LYS A 79 -7.00 11.23 5.26
CA LYS A 79 -8.40 11.30 4.77
C LYS A 79 -8.60 12.37 3.70
N THR A 80 -7.87 13.48 3.79
CA THR A 80 -8.03 14.67 2.95
C THR A 80 -6.84 14.95 2.05
N GLU A 81 -5.70 14.31 2.30
CA GLU A 81 -4.47 14.54 1.56
C GLU A 81 -4.14 13.35 0.67
N PHE A 82 -4.04 13.61 -0.61
CA PHE A 82 -3.62 12.63 -1.63
C PHE A 82 -2.89 13.34 -2.77
N VAL A 83 -2.10 12.56 -3.49
CA VAL A 83 -1.36 13.00 -4.68
C VAL A 83 -1.76 12.13 -5.85
N ASP A 84 -2.10 12.72 -6.98
CA ASP A 84 -2.34 12.00 -8.23
C ASP A 84 -0.99 11.57 -8.83
N LEU A 85 -0.81 10.26 -9.01
CA LEU A 85 0.42 9.66 -9.52
C LEU A 85 0.33 9.34 -11.03
N GLY A 86 -0.83 9.55 -11.65
CA GLY A 86 -1.08 9.20 -13.06
C GLY A 86 -1.35 7.72 -13.32
N GLU A 87 -1.30 7.34 -14.59
CA GLU A 87 -1.62 5.98 -15.06
C GLU A 87 -0.45 4.99 -14.96
N SER A 88 0.76 5.49 -14.70
CA SER A 88 1.98 4.69 -14.62
C SER A 88 2.78 5.07 -13.40
N LEU A 89 3.32 4.09 -12.70
CA LEU A 89 4.00 4.29 -11.44
C LEU A 89 5.22 3.39 -11.33
N ASP A 90 6.40 3.99 -11.17
CA ASP A 90 7.63 3.26 -10.88
C ASP A 90 7.78 3.05 -9.38
N ILE A 91 8.00 1.80 -8.98
CA ILE A 91 8.08 1.38 -7.59
C ILE A 91 9.30 0.50 -7.33
N LEU A 92 9.77 0.51 -6.10
CA LEU A 92 10.59 -0.58 -5.55
C LEU A 92 9.69 -1.44 -4.66
N VAL A 93 9.56 -2.72 -4.97
CA VAL A 93 8.83 -3.67 -4.13
C VAL A 93 9.76 -4.14 -3.02
N ILE A 94 9.43 -3.83 -1.77
CA ILE A 94 10.27 -4.14 -0.62
C ILE A 94 9.89 -5.48 -0.03
N ASP A 95 8.62 -5.65 0.31
CA ASP A 95 8.09 -6.85 0.93
C ASP A 95 6.59 -7.00 0.72
N TRP A 96 6.02 -8.14 1.11
CA TRP A 96 4.60 -8.38 1.04
C TRP A 96 4.11 -9.21 2.24
N ARG A 97 2.82 -9.11 2.51
CA ARG A 97 2.13 -9.94 3.51
C ARG A 97 0.69 -10.24 3.09
N PRO A 98 0.10 -11.33 3.57
CA PRO A 98 -1.34 -11.53 3.47
C PRO A 98 -2.05 -10.49 4.35
N LYS A 99 -3.26 -10.10 3.95
CA LYS A 99 -4.10 -9.20 4.74
C LYS A 99 -5.56 -9.56 4.55
N ALA A 100 -6.25 -9.78 5.65
CA ALA A 100 -7.71 -9.87 5.69
C ALA A 100 -8.24 -8.70 6.50
N MET A 101 -9.37 -8.12 6.07
CA MET A 101 -9.93 -6.92 6.69
C MET A 101 -11.46 -7.03 6.72
N HIS A 102 -12.02 -6.79 7.89
CA HIS A 102 -13.46 -6.64 8.08
C HIS A 102 -13.79 -5.21 8.48
N ILE A 103 -14.74 -4.59 7.79
CA ILE A 103 -15.26 -3.26 8.08
C ILE A 103 -16.70 -3.42 8.54
N ASP A 104 -16.93 -3.28 9.82
CA ASP A 104 -18.28 -3.25 10.40
C ASP A 104 -18.84 -1.81 10.27
N LYS A 105 -19.77 -1.64 9.35
CA LYS A 105 -20.40 -0.33 9.11
C LYS A 105 -21.34 0.10 10.24
N ALA A 106 -21.87 -0.85 11.02
CA ALA A 106 -22.79 -0.53 12.12
C ALA A 106 -22.06 0.07 13.32
N THR A 107 -20.87 -0.45 13.61
CA THR A 107 -20.04 0.02 14.73
C THR A 107 -18.90 0.93 14.28
N ASN A 108 -18.72 1.13 12.98
CA ASN A 108 -17.58 1.84 12.39
C ASN A 108 -16.23 1.29 12.86
N ARG A 109 -16.13 -0.02 13.00
CA ARG A 109 -14.89 -0.70 13.40
C ARG A 109 -14.25 -1.37 12.21
N ILE A 110 -12.92 -1.32 12.18
CA ILE A 110 -12.10 -2.07 11.22
C ILE A 110 -11.29 -3.08 12.01
N GLN A 111 -11.44 -4.35 11.67
CA GLN A 111 -10.58 -5.43 12.11
C GLN A 111 -9.63 -5.78 10.98
N THR A 112 -8.36 -5.96 11.28
CA THR A 112 -7.34 -6.35 10.30
C THR A 112 -6.53 -7.51 10.84
N GLU A 113 -6.38 -8.55 10.00
CA GLU A 113 -5.64 -9.77 10.31
C GLU A 113 -4.57 -10.01 9.25
N PHE A 114 -3.41 -10.48 9.69
CA PHE A 114 -2.26 -10.73 8.82
C PHE A 114 -1.78 -12.19 8.90
N ASP A 115 -2.11 -12.89 9.96
CA ASP A 115 -1.77 -14.30 10.11
C ASP A 115 -2.79 -15.20 9.40
N ARG A 116 -2.35 -15.84 8.31
CA ARG A 116 -3.18 -16.76 7.52
C ARG A 116 -3.68 -17.97 8.31
N GLU A 117 -2.97 -18.35 9.35
CA GLU A 117 -3.33 -19.54 10.13
C GLU A 117 -4.34 -19.21 11.21
N SER A 118 -4.52 -17.94 11.57
CA SER A 118 -5.52 -17.51 12.54
C SER A 118 -6.94 -17.83 12.05
N GLU A 119 -7.84 -18.17 12.97
CA GLU A 119 -9.24 -18.38 12.66
C GLU A 119 -9.91 -17.11 12.14
N ALA A 120 -9.62 -15.96 12.74
CA ALA A 120 -10.15 -14.67 12.33
C ALA A 120 -9.79 -14.32 10.88
N PHE A 121 -8.57 -14.62 10.44
CA PHE A 121 -8.18 -14.44 9.03
C PHE A 121 -9.01 -15.34 8.11
N LYS A 122 -9.15 -16.62 8.46
CA LYS A 122 -9.89 -17.61 7.67
C LYS A 122 -11.37 -17.24 7.56
N GLU A 123 -11.99 -16.82 8.65
CA GLU A 123 -13.39 -16.35 8.66
C GLU A 123 -13.60 -15.14 7.73
N ILE A 124 -12.77 -14.11 7.84
CA ILE A 124 -12.84 -12.91 6.97
C ILE A 124 -12.60 -13.31 5.51
N GLN A 125 -11.65 -14.20 5.25
CA GLN A 125 -11.35 -14.66 3.89
C GLN A 125 -12.52 -15.41 3.27
N GLU A 126 -13.14 -16.33 3.98
CA GLU A 126 -14.31 -17.09 3.48
C GLU A 126 -15.52 -16.17 3.30
N ALA A 127 -15.76 -15.24 4.21
CA ALA A 127 -16.78 -14.23 4.07
C ALA A 127 -16.54 -13.34 2.82
N ALA A 128 -15.30 -12.94 2.56
CA ALA A 128 -14.95 -12.17 1.38
C ALA A 128 -15.12 -12.96 0.08
N LYS A 129 -14.78 -14.27 0.07
CA LYS A 129 -15.02 -15.17 -1.08
C LYS A 129 -16.52 -15.34 -1.35
N ALA A 130 -17.33 -15.36 -0.31
CA ALA A 130 -18.80 -15.38 -0.39
C ALA A 130 -19.41 -14.02 -0.71
N HIS A 131 -18.60 -13.01 -1.01
CA HIS A 131 -19.02 -11.63 -1.28
C HIS A 131 -19.79 -10.97 -0.13
N ALA A 132 -19.58 -11.41 1.10
CA ALA A 132 -20.19 -10.78 2.27
C ALA A 132 -19.66 -9.36 2.44
N GLN A 133 -20.60 -8.43 2.63
CA GLN A 133 -20.30 -7.00 2.67
C GLN A 133 -19.32 -6.65 3.79
N GLY A 134 -18.37 -5.75 3.50
CA GLY A 134 -17.38 -5.30 4.48
C GLY A 134 -16.17 -6.22 4.65
N ASN A 135 -16.17 -7.40 4.01
CA ASN A 135 -15.05 -8.33 4.11
C ASN A 135 -14.15 -8.25 2.87
N PHE A 136 -12.86 -8.14 3.12
CA PHE A 136 -11.83 -8.04 2.09
C PHE A 136 -10.64 -8.91 2.49
N TRP A 137 -9.99 -9.52 1.50
CA TRP A 137 -8.72 -10.20 1.71
C TRP A 137 -7.84 -10.03 0.49
N GLY A 138 -6.53 -10.21 0.67
CA GLY A 138 -5.60 -10.09 -0.45
C GLY A 138 -4.15 -10.03 0.00
N PHE A 139 -3.37 -9.31 -0.80
CA PHE A 139 -1.94 -9.13 -0.61
C PHE A 139 -1.64 -7.64 -0.41
N GLU A 140 -0.96 -7.33 0.66
CA GLU A 140 -0.44 -5.99 0.92
C GLU A 140 1.07 -5.98 0.67
N PHE A 141 1.52 -5.03 -0.13
CA PHE A 141 2.93 -4.83 -0.46
C PHE A 141 3.43 -3.56 0.21
N LEU A 142 4.60 -3.62 0.82
CA LEU A 142 5.37 -2.44 1.17
C LEU A 142 6.19 -2.05 -0.06
N ILE A 143 5.98 -0.85 -0.54
CA ILE A 143 6.65 -0.30 -1.73
C ILE A 143 7.31 1.02 -1.40
N TYR A 144 8.31 1.39 -2.20
CA TYR A 144 8.90 2.71 -2.18
C TYR A 144 8.69 3.40 -3.53
N LEU A 145 8.26 4.64 -3.47
CA LEU A 145 7.98 5.51 -4.63
C LEU A 145 9.19 6.41 -4.86
N GLY A 146 10.02 6.08 -5.86
CA GLY A 146 11.27 6.79 -6.12
C GLY A 146 11.08 8.28 -6.36
N ASP A 147 10.17 8.64 -7.24
CA ASP A 147 9.91 10.03 -7.63
C ASP A 147 9.37 10.89 -6.47
N TYR A 148 8.80 10.25 -5.46
CA TYR A 148 8.17 10.92 -4.31
C TYR A 148 8.98 10.80 -3.03
N GLY A 149 10.01 9.94 -2.99
CA GLY A 149 10.82 9.70 -1.80
C GLY A 149 10.05 9.09 -0.63
N GLU A 150 8.95 8.35 -0.90
CA GLU A 150 8.02 7.89 0.14
C GLU A 150 7.80 6.39 0.13
N PHE A 151 7.65 5.81 1.34
CA PHE A 151 7.14 4.46 1.52
C PHE A 151 5.63 4.46 1.50
N ALA A 152 5.03 3.45 0.87
CA ALA A 152 3.59 3.30 0.81
C ALA A 152 3.19 1.82 0.85
N ASN A 153 1.92 1.56 1.20
CA ASN A 153 1.31 0.25 1.10
C ASN A 153 0.46 0.16 -0.16
N LEU A 154 0.60 -0.91 -0.93
CA LEU A 154 -0.27 -1.26 -2.06
C LEU A 154 -1.09 -2.49 -1.69
N TYR A 155 -2.42 -2.36 -1.63
CA TYR A 155 -3.30 -3.46 -1.24
C TYR A 155 -4.09 -4.02 -2.43
N CYS A 156 -3.78 -5.26 -2.79
CA CYS A 156 -4.40 -6.01 -3.88
C CYS A 156 -5.52 -6.91 -3.33
N ASN A 157 -6.73 -6.38 -3.22
CA ASN A 157 -7.87 -7.02 -2.51
C ASN A 157 -8.99 -7.53 -3.42
N ASN A 158 -9.00 -7.23 -4.71
CA ASN A 158 -9.99 -7.82 -5.62
C ASN A 158 -9.36 -9.00 -6.40
N PRO A 159 -10.17 -9.93 -6.93
CA PRO A 159 -9.65 -11.14 -7.59
C PRO A 159 -8.65 -10.86 -8.73
N THR A 160 -8.88 -9.82 -9.52
CA THR A 160 -7.98 -9.46 -10.62
C THR A 160 -6.63 -8.99 -10.09
N LEU A 161 -6.62 -8.07 -9.12
CA LEU A 161 -5.40 -7.58 -8.49
C LEU A 161 -4.68 -8.67 -7.69
N GLN A 162 -5.42 -9.59 -7.04
CA GLN A 162 -4.82 -10.74 -6.35
C GLN A 162 -4.10 -11.66 -7.35
N ASN A 163 -4.66 -11.86 -8.55
CA ASN A 163 -4.00 -12.64 -9.58
C ASN A 163 -2.72 -11.96 -10.07
N VAL A 164 -2.76 -10.67 -10.39
CA VAL A 164 -1.56 -9.89 -10.76
C VAL A 164 -0.52 -9.93 -9.64
N ALA A 165 -0.93 -9.77 -8.39
CA ALA A 165 -0.04 -9.85 -7.25
C ALA A 165 0.71 -11.19 -7.19
N ARG A 166 0.00 -12.31 -7.39
CA ARG A 166 0.59 -13.67 -7.35
C ARG A 166 1.42 -14.01 -8.56
N SER A 167 0.95 -13.66 -9.76
CA SER A 167 1.59 -14.08 -11.01
C SER A 167 2.70 -13.16 -11.45
N GLU A 168 2.70 -11.91 -11.02
CA GLU A 168 3.59 -10.90 -11.56
C GLU A 168 4.34 -10.15 -10.45
N LEU A 169 3.62 -9.41 -9.58
CA LEU A 169 4.25 -8.47 -8.65
C LEU A 169 5.19 -9.15 -7.65
N ILE A 170 4.87 -10.35 -7.19
CA ILE A 170 5.73 -11.11 -6.27
C ILE A 170 7.11 -11.45 -6.86
N HIS A 171 7.24 -11.55 -8.19
CA HIS A 171 8.52 -11.79 -8.86
C HIS A 171 9.45 -10.57 -8.87
N TYR A 172 8.90 -9.41 -8.53
CA TYR A 172 9.65 -8.16 -8.37
C TYR A 172 10.03 -7.86 -6.92
N MET A 173 9.93 -8.84 -6.04
CA MET A 173 10.39 -8.67 -4.66
C MET A 173 11.85 -8.21 -4.61
N ARG A 174 12.08 -7.13 -3.85
CA ARG A 174 13.38 -6.44 -3.72
C ARG A 174 13.96 -5.92 -5.04
N LYS A 175 13.06 -5.66 -6.01
CA LYS A 175 13.42 -5.15 -7.34
C LYS A 175 12.50 -3.97 -7.70
N THR A 176 12.94 -3.21 -8.67
CA THR A 176 12.12 -2.14 -9.26
C THR A 176 11.16 -2.70 -10.30
N ALA A 177 9.97 -2.13 -10.33
CA ALA A 177 8.92 -2.45 -11.28
C ALA A 177 8.16 -1.20 -11.69
N THR A 178 7.60 -1.22 -12.90
CA THR A 178 6.62 -0.24 -13.38
C THR A 178 5.24 -0.87 -13.33
N LEU A 179 4.31 -0.25 -12.60
CA LEU A 179 2.89 -0.54 -12.64
C LEU A 179 2.24 0.35 -13.69
N LYS A 180 1.53 -0.22 -14.63
CA LYS A 180 0.78 0.53 -15.63
C LYS A 180 -0.68 0.14 -15.60
N SER A 181 -1.55 1.13 -15.46
CA SER A 181 -3.01 0.96 -15.44
C SER A 181 -3.50 0.27 -16.71
N LEU A 182 -4.46 -0.62 -16.55
CA LEU A 182 -5.08 -1.40 -17.61
C LEU A 182 -6.59 -1.45 -17.41
N LEU A 183 -7.35 -0.97 -18.40
CA LEU A 183 -8.80 -1.12 -18.44
C LEU A 183 -9.19 -2.52 -18.88
N ILE A 184 -9.88 -3.26 -18.00
CA ILE A 184 -10.42 -4.57 -18.28
C ILE A 184 -11.92 -4.44 -18.58
N LYS A 185 -12.35 -5.03 -19.69
CA LYS A 185 -13.75 -5.06 -20.12
C LYS A 185 -14.25 -6.49 -20.12
N LYS A 186 -15.39 -6.75 -19.50
CA LYS A 186 -16.08 -8.03 -19.58
C LYS A 186 -17.20 -7.94 -20.64
N GLU A 187 -16.97 -8.53 -21.80
CA GLU A 187 -17.88 -8.43 -22.96
C GLU A 187 -19.30 -8.89 -22.64
N SER A 188 -19.44 -9.93 -21.81
CA SER A 188 -20.75 -10.52 -21.48
C SER A 188 -21.68 -9.60 -20.64
N THR A 189 -21.16 -8.57 -19.99
CA THR A 189 -21.91 -7.76 -19.01
C THR A 189 -21.75 -6.25 -19.19
N ASN A 190 -20.97 -5.78 -20.17
CA ASN A 190 -20.52 -4.39 -20.31
C ASN A 190 -19.85 -3.83 -19.05
N PHE A 191 -19.46 -4.72 -18.12
CA PHE A 191 -18.79 -4.31 -16.89
C PHE A 191 -17.31 -4.06 -17.16
N GLN A 192 -16.82 -2.95 -16.68
CA GLN A 192 -15.40 -2.57 -16.84
C GLN A 192 -14.80 -2.11 -15.52
N TRP A 193 -13.52 -2.41 -15.31
CA TRP A 193 -12.78 -1.99 -14.15
C TRP A 193 -11.30 -1.80 -14.51
N PHE A 194 -10.57 -1.12 -13.65
CA PHE A 194 -9.14 -0.95 -13.82
C PHE A 194 -8.37 -1.99 -13.02
N SER A 195 -7.33 -2.52 -13.65
CA SER A 195 -6.25 -3.31 -13.07
C SER A 195 -4.92 -2.66 -13.45
N PHE A 196 -3.81 -3.36 -13.24
CA PHE A 196 -2.52 -2.92 -13.73
C PHE A 196 -1.70 -4.11 -14.24
N ASN A 197 -0.80 -3.84 -15.17
CA ASN A 197 0.28 -4.73 -15.56
C ASN A 197 1.53 -4.38 -14.78
N VAL A 198 2.42 -5.36 -14.63
CA VAL A 198 3.72 -5.20 -13.99
C VAL A 198 4.79 -5.44 -15.04
N SER A 199 5.76 -4.56 -15.15
CA SER A 199 6.89 -4.69 -16.04
C SER A 199 8.18 -4.26 -15.35
N GLN A 200 9.31 -4.61 -15.94
CA GLN A 200 10.59 -4.12 -15.45
C GLN A 200 10.67 -2.61 -15.64
N CYS A 201 11.16 -1.90 -14.64
CA CYS A 201 11.40 -0.48 -14.72
C CYS A 201 12.51 -0.21 -15.76
N SER A 202 12.23 0.64 -16.74
CA SER A 202 13.16 0.95 -17.83
C SER A 202 14.07 2.15 -17.53
N ALA A 203 13.71 2.97 -16.55
CA ALA A 203 14.47 4.12 -16.13
C ALA A 203 15.33 3.82 -14.90
N PRO A 204 16.47 4.50 -14.73
CA PRO A 204 17.23 4.44 -13.49
C PRO A 204 16.36 4.92 -12.33
N PHE A 205 16.10 4.04 -11.39
CA PHE A 205 15.32 4.36 -10.20
C PHE A 205 16.25 5.00 -9.16
N GLN A 206 16.08 6.29 -8.91
CA GLN A 206 16.85 6.98 -7.89
C GLN A 206 16.23 6.74 -6.52
N ILE A 207 16.95 6.03 -5.68
CA ILE A 207 16.53 5.82 -4.29
C ILE A 207 17.46 6.63 -3.40
N PRO A 208 16.99 7.67 -2.73
CA PRO A 208 17.68 8.20 -1.57
C PRO A 208 17.52 7.15 -0.46
N LEU A 209 18.47 6.22 -0.35
CA LEU A 209 18.38 5.09 0.55
C LEU A 209 18.75 5.53 1.97
N ASP A 210 17.76 5.95 2.73
CA ASP A 210 17.86 5.92 4.18
C ASP A 210 17.60 4.48 4.65
N LEU A 211 18.68 3.71 4.83
CA LEU A 211 18.62 2.31 5.26
C LEU A 211 17.98 2.15 6.63
N GLU A 212 18.10 3.11 7.51
CA GLU A 212 17.51 3.04 8.85
C GLU A 212 16.00 3.30 8.77
N ALA A 213 15.56 4.25 7.94
CA ALA A 213 14.14 4.45 7.67
C ALA A 213 13.52 3.20 7.00
N LEU A 214 14.22 2.59 6.05
CA LEU A 214 13.80 1.34 5.41
C LEU A 214 13.64 0.21 6.42
N LYS A 215 14.64 -0.05 7.26
CA LYS A 215 14.58 -1.09 8.31
C LYS A 215 13.43 -0.86 9.27
N THR A 216 13.26 0.39 9.71
CA THR A 216 12.16 0.77 10.61
C THR A 216 10.79 0.53 9.98
N LYS A 217 10.61 0.92 8.71
CA LYS A 217 9.35 0.71 7.99
C LYS A 217 9.08 -0.77 7.72
N HIS A 218 10.11 -1.51 7.30
CA HIS A 218 10.00 -2.94 7.09
C HIS A 218 9.68 -3.69 8.39
N GLN A 219 10.33 -3.37 9.50
CA GLN A 219 10.04 -3.99 10.80
C GLN A 219 8.59 -3.75 11.25
N LYS A 220 8.08 -2.52 11.08
CA LYS A 220 6.66 -2.20 11.35
C LYS A 220 5.72 -2.95 10.41
N PHE A 221 6.10 -3.10 9.16
CA PHE A 221 5.32 -3.85 8.18
C PHE A 221 5.25 -5.33 8.53
N GLN A 222 6.36 -5.94 8.94
CA GLN A 222 6.42 -7.36 9.33
C GLN A 222 5.76 -7.65 10.67
N ASN A 223 5.77 -6.70 11.60
CA ASN A 223 5.19 -6.84 12.94
C ASN A 223 4.02 -5.86 13.11
N PRO A 224 2.92 -6.05 12.37
CA PRO A 224 1.76 -5.20 12.54
C PRO A 224 1.11 -5.47 13.90
N ALA A 225 0.93 -4.43 14.68
CA ALA A 225 0.09 -4.56 15.86
C ALA A 225 -1.34 -4.95 15.43
N PRO A 226 -2.01 -5.88 16.13
CA PRO A 226 -3.41 -6.16 15.88
C PRO A 226 -4.22 -4.87 16.06
N PHE A 227 -4.96 -4.51 15.03
CA PHE A 227 -5.62 -3.21 14.99
C PHE A 227 -7.13 -3.36 14.94
N VAL A 228 -7.78 -2.87 15.98
CA VAL A 228 -9.22 -2.56 15.98
C VAL A 228 -9.36 -1.05 16.09
N ALA A 229 -9.66 -0.38 14.99
CA ALA A 229 -9.91 1.05 15.00
C ALA A 229 -11.40 1.34 14.95
N GLU A 230 -11.81 2.34 15.72
CA GLU A 230 -13.06 3.02 15.44
C GLU A 230 -12.86 3.90 14.20
N VAL A 231 -13.67 3.67 13.17
CA VAL A 231 -13.74 4.61 12.06
C VAL A 231 -14.39 5.88 12.61
N LEU A 232 -13.59 6.93 12.78
CA LEU A 232 -14.14 8.24 13.15
C LEU A 232 -15.17 8.60 12.06
N THR A 233 -16.44 8.54 12.42
CA THR A 233 -17.53 9.02 11.59
C THR A 233 -17.27 10.49 11.26
N GLU A 234 -17.30 10.84 9.98
CA GLU A 234 -17.56 12.24 9.65
C GLU A 234 -18.86 12.63 10.33
N PRO A 235 -18.92 13.80 11.02
CA PRO A 235 -20.17 14.27 11.53
C PRO A 235 -21.14 14.32 10.34
N ALA A 236 -22.25 13.60 10.45
CA ALA A 236 -23.29 13.63 9.45
C ALA A 236 -23.60 15.10 9.19
N ALA A 237 -23.39 15.54 7.95
CA ALA A 237 -23.82 16.86 7.52
C ALA A 237 -25.31 16.93 7.89
N SER A 238 -25.64 17.77 8.85
CA SER A 238 -27.00 17.97 9.30
C SER A 238 -27.80 18.38 8.08
N ALA A 239 -28.60 17.45 7.59
CA ALA A 239 -29.62 17.73 6.60
C ALA A 239 -30.70 18.55 7.29
N ASP A 240 -30.47 19.85 7.39
CA ASP A 240 -31.48 20.83 7.73
C ASP A 240 -32.34 21.03 6.47
N ILE A 241 -33.19 20.04 6.21
CA ILE A 241 -34.28 20.19 5.22
C ILE A 241 -35.34 21.03 5.93
N ARG A 242 -35.26 22.35 5.77
CA ARG A 242 -36.37 23.23 6.05
C ARG A 242 -37.47 22.92 5.06
N GLU A 243 -38.54 22.35 5.58
CA GLU A 243 -39.86 22.39 4.94
C GLU A 243 -40.23 23.85 4.55
N ARG A 244 -40.49 24.05 3.27
CA ARG A 244 -41.42 25.05 2.76
C ARG A 244 -42.00 24.61 1.43
#